data_c6b6d360daff3c3e77f87fa325c5badd
#
_entry.id   c6b6d360daff3c3e77f87fa325c5badd
#
_cell.length_a   1.000
_cell.length_b   1.000
_cell.length_c   1.000
_cell.angle_alpha   90.00
_cell.angle_beta   90.00
_cell.angle_gamma   90.00
#
_symmetry.space_group_name_H-M   'P 1'
#
loop_
_entity.id
_entity.type
_entity.pdbx_description
1 polymer ?
#
loop_
_entity_poly.entity_id
_entity_poly.type
_entity_poly.pdbx_seq_one_letter_code
_entity_poly.pdbx_strand_id
1 'polypeptide(L)'
;MKTLLLTGATGFLGGAVLEKLLIENQSVNYLLLVRADNAQQGLARIRANMEKFNIDANLLSKITIENILLGDLSEPADFLTDARINNVTHVINCAAVASFGNNPLIWKVNVEGTLAFAERMAQVPGLKRFLHVGTAMSCSPEPGSLVAESGEFEEDAEHLVEYTRSKSTIEQLMRQRCPQMPLTIARPSIVVGHTRLGCQPSSSIFWVFGMALMLRKFMCSLQDNIDVIPADYCADALVMLMNSETLENDVYHISAGEESSVSFAEIDNAMAAALEKAPVGDEYAQVTYDALVKMRRQLKDIFGPCNERLMLKAMRLYGSFAMLNVRFSNEKILKLGMPKPPRFTDYIAGCVQSTRGLSIQQQMVVDFK
;
A
#
# COMPACT_ATOMS: atom_id res chain seq x y z
N MET A 1 -13.98 -25.41 -7.82
CA MET A 1 -13.37 -24.98 -6.54
C MET A 1 -12.55 -23.73 -6.83
N LYS A 2 -12.58 -22.70 -5.98
CA LYS A 2 -11.84 -21.46 -6.17
C LYS A 2 -10.37 -21.69 -5.81
N THR A 3 -9.45 -21.38 -6.74
CA THR A 3 -8.01 -21.35 -6.49
C THR A 3 -7.53 -19.91 -6.64
N LEU A 4 -7.03 -19.34 -5.55
CA LEU A 4 -6.54 -17.97 -5.47
C LEU A 4 -5.01 -17.95 -5.44
N LEU A 5 -4.40 -17.30 -6.41
CA LEU A 5 -3.00 -16.95 -6.38
C LEU A 5 -2.85 -15.54 -5.78
N LEU A 6 -2.16 -15.46 -4.64
CA LEU A 6 -1.85 -14.19 -3.96
C LEU A 6 -0.34 -13.93 -4.03
N THR A 7 0.03 -12.79 -4.57
CA THR A 7 1.41 -12.30 -4.50
C THR A 7 1.55 -11.26 -3.38
N GLY A 8 2.75 -11.13 -2.82
CA GLY A 8 3.00 -10.14 -1.78
C GLY A 8 2.49 -10.49 -0.38
N ALA A 9 2.08 -11.74 -0.11
CA ALA A 9 1.55 -12.18 1.19
C ALA A 9 2.53 -12.02 2.37
N THR A 10 3.82 -11.85 2.11
CA THR A 10 4.86 -11.54 3.11
C THR A 10 5.05 -10.03 3.33
N GLY A 11 4.29 -9.19 2.63
CA GLY A 11 4.29 -7.73 2.78
C GLY A 11 3.15 -7.22 3.67
N PHE A 12 3.03 -5.89 3.76
CA PHE A 12 2.00 -5.25 4.58
C PHE A 12 0.59 -5.49 4.03
N LEU A 13 0.29 -4.98 2.83
CA LEU A 13 -1.05 -5.08 2.26
C LEU A 13 -1.43 -6.52 1.89
N GLY A 14 -0.52 -7.27 1.24
CA GLY A 14 -0.80 -8.69 0.94
C GLY A 14 -0.93 -9.55 2.19
N GLY A 15 -0.27 -9.18 3.30
CA GLY A 15 -0.47 -9.77 4.62
C GLY A 15 -1.87 -9.49 5.17
N ALA A 16 -2.36 -8.25 5.08
CA ALA A 16 -3.72 -7.90 5.49
C ALA A 16 -4.79 -8.63 4.65
N VAL A 17 -4.55 -8.79 3.34
CA VAL A 17 -5.42 -9.59 2.47
C VAL A 17 -5.45 -11.06 2.92
N LEU A 18 -4.30 -11.65 3.24
CA LEU A 18 -4.24 -13.03 3.74
C LEU A 18 -4.91 -13.16 5.11
N GLU A 19 -4.71 -12.20 6.02
CA GLU A 19 -5.44 -12.10 7.30
C GLU A 19 -6.95 -12.19 7.07
N LYS A 20 -7.49 -11.29 6.24
CA LYS A 20 -8.92 -11.24 5.92
C LYS A 20 -9.45 -12.57 5.38
N LEU A 21 -8.75 -13.16 4.40
CA LEU A 21 -9.12 -14.43 3.79
C LEU A 21 -9.16 -15.59 4.79
N LEU A 22 -8.19 -15.64 5.72
CA LEU A 22 -8.13 -16.66 6.77
C LEU A 22 -9.27 -16.50 7.80
N ILE A 23 -9.58 -15.27 8.18
CA ILE A 23 -10.66 -14.96 9.14
C ILE A 23 -12.02 -15.31 8.54
N GLU A 24 -12.28 -14.97 7.28
CA GLU A 24 -13.54 -15.30 6.60
C GLU A 24 -13.72 -16.81 6.37
N ASN A 25 -12.68 -17.58 6.55
CA ASN A 25 -12.71 -19.04 6.46
C ASN A 25 -13.38 -19.59 5.19
N GLN A 26 -13.18 -18.90 4.08
CA GLN A 26 -13.72 -19.31 2.77
C GLN A 26 -13.10 -20.63 2.31
N SER A 27 -13.90 -21.45 1.61
CA SER A 27 -13.40 -22.66 0.94
C SER A 27 -12.60 -22.29 -0.32
N VAL A 28 -11.38 -21.83 -0.11
CA VAL A 28 -10.45 -21.38 -1.16
C VAL A 28 -9.17 -22.19 -1.07
N ASN A 29 -8.69 -22.67 -2.19
CA ASN A 29 -7.35 -23.22 -2.30
C ASN A 29 -6.37 -22.05 -2.53
N TYR A 30 -5.43 -21.84 -1.61
CA TYR A 30 -4.44 -20.77 -1.72
C TYR A 30 -3.19 -21.23 -2.45
N LEU A 31 -2.67 -20.37 -3.31
CA LEU A 31 -1.35 -20.47 -3.91
C LEU A 31 -0.63 -19.14 -3.63
N LEU A 32 0.34 -19.16 -2.74
CA LEU A 32 1.03 -17.99 -2.23
C LEU A 32 2.41 -17.87 -2.86
N LEU A 33 2.61 -16.86 -3.71
CA LEU A 33 3.93 -16.60 -4.30
C LEU A 33 4.88 -16.02 -3.27
N VAL A 34 5.96 -16.74 -2.97
CA VAL A 34 6.92 -16.40 -1.92
C VAL A 34 8.36 -16.59 -2.41
N ARG A 35 9.19 -15.59 -2.17
CA ARG A 35 10.64 -15.68 -2.38
C ARG A 35 11.26 -16.48 -1.24
N ALA A 36 11.78 -17.67 -1.53
CA ALA A 36 12.45 -18.52 -0.56
C ALA A 36 13.24 -19.61 -1.29
N ASP A 37 14.19 -20.22 -0.60
CA ASP A 37 15.01 -21.31 -1.17
C ASP A 37 14.25 -22.64 -1.26
N ASN A 38 13.23 -22.81 -0.41
CA ASN A 38 12.36 -23.98 -0.37
C ASN A 38 11.00 -23.66 0.26
N ALA A 39 10.05 -24.61 0.12
CA ALA A 39 8.67 -24.42 0.60
C ALA A 39 8.56 -24.26 2.12
N GLN A 40 9.42 -24.91 2.91
CA GLN A 40 9.45 -24.78 4.37
C GLN A 40 9.85 -23.37 4.79
N GLN A 41 10.89 -22.83 4.17
CA GLN A 41 11.31 -21.44 4.39
C GLN A 41 10.23 -20.46 3.93
N GLY A 42 9.58 -20.72 2.79
CA GLY A 42 8.45 -19.93 2.31
C GLY A 42 7.31 -19.89 3.30
N LEU A 43 6.90 -21.03 3.84
CA LEU A 43 5.88 -21.16 4.87
C LEU A 43 6.28 -20.43 6.16
N ALA A 44 7.53 -20.56 6.59
CA ALA A 44 8.04 -19.86 7.76
C ALA A 44 7.94 -18.33 7.59
N ARG A 45 8.24 -17.80 6.40
CA ARG A 45 8.10 -16.36 6.09
C ARG A 45 6.64 -15.90 6.13
N ILE A 46 5.70 -16.70 5.62
CA ILE A 46 4.26 -16.38 5.72
C ILE A 46 3.86 -16.35 7.19
N ARG A 47 4.20 -17.36 7.98
CA ARG A 47 3.87 -17.45 9.40
C ARG A 47 4.43 -16.27 10.19
N ALA A 48 5.70 -15.94 10.01
CA ALA A 48 6.33 -14.78 10.65
C ALA A 48 5.67 -13.44 10.28
N ASN A 49 5.15 -13.31 9.05
CA ASN A 49 4.37 -12.12 8.71
C ASN A 49 2.99 -12.12 9.37
N MET A 50 2.31 -13.27 9.42
CA MET A 50 0.98 -13.40 10.03
C MET A 50 0.99 -13.22 11.56
N GLU A 51 2.10 -13.52 12.23
CA GLU A 51 2.28 -13.20 13.65
C GLU A 51 2.11 -11.71 13.94
N LYS A 52 2.50 -10.83 13.01
CA LYS A 52 2.29 -9.37 13.14
C LYS A 52 0.81 -8.97 13.08
N PHE A 53 -0.03 -9.81 12.49
CA PHE A 53 -1.48 -9.62 12.38
C PHE A 53 -2.25 -10.32 13.52
N ASN A 54 -1.55 -10.94 14.48
CA ASN A 54 -2.16 -11.66 15.61
C ASN A 54 -3.17 -12.73 15.18
N ILE A 55 -2.88 -13.44 14.08
CA ILE A 55 -3.75 -14.49 13.56
C ILE A 55 -3.73 -15.71 14.48
N ASP A 56 -4.93 -16.25 14.75
CA ASP A 56 -5.09 -17.47 15.52
C ASP A 56 -4.32 -18.65 14.88
N ALA A 57 -3.62 -19.43 15.71
CA ALA A 57 -2.77 -20.54 15.26
C ALA A 57 -3.57 -21.61 14.49
N ASN A 58 -4.86 -21.82 14.81
CA ASN A 58 -5.70 -22.79 14.09
C ASN A 58 -6.02 -22.29 12.68
N LEU A 59 -6.25 -20.98 12.52
CA LEU A 59 -6.45 -20.39 11.19
C LEU A 59 -5.15 -20.48 10.37
N LEU A 60 -4.02 -20.17 11.00
CA LEU A 60 -2.73 -20.21 10.35
C LEU A 60 -2.30 -21.65 9.97
N SER A 61 -2.74 -22.67 10.70
CA SER A 61 -2.46 -24.08 10.40
C SER A 61 -3.04 -24.54 9.05
N LYS A 62 -4.04 -23.84 8.51
CA LYS A 62 -4.61 -24.10 7.19
C LYS A 62 -3.63 -23.81 6.05
N ILE A 63 -2.61 -22.97 6.29
CA ILE A 63 -1.54 -22.73 5.33
C ILE A 63 -0.42 -23.74 5.57
N THR A 64 -0.18 -24.56 4.56
CA THR A 64 0.82 -25.62 4.53
C THR A 64 1.86 -25.37 3.45
N ILE A 65 2.86 -26.24 3.35
CA ILE A 65 3.86 -26.18 2.28
C ILE A 65 3.26 -26.31 0.88
N GLU A 66 2.13 -26.99 0.75
CA GLU A 66 1.43 -27.19 -0.53
C GLU A 66 0.85 -25.87 -1.08
N ASN A 67 0.61 -24.89 -0.21
CA ASN A 67 0.15 -23.57 -0.59
C ASN A 67 1.28 -22.65 -1.09
N ILE A 68 2.54 -23.03 -0.91
CA ILE A 68 3.69 -22.20 -1.25
C ILE A 68 4.05 -22.39 -2.73
N LEU A 69 4.01 -21.32 -3.49
CA LEU A 69 4.59 -21.19 -4.82
C LEU A 69 5.90 -20.43 -4.68
N LEU A 70 7.00 -21.12 -4.93
CA LEU A 70 8.33 -20.50 -4.86
C LEU A 70 8.59 -19.67 -6.10
N GLY A 71 9.04 -18.44 -5.93
CA GLY A 71 9.42 -17.60 -7.05
C GLY A 71 9.56 -16.12 -6.70
N ASP A 72 10.06 -15.38 -7.66
CA ASP A 72 10.26 -13.93 -7.60
C ASP A 72 9.78 -13.28 -8.91
N LEU A 73 9.02 -12.19 -8.80
CA LEU A 73 8.62 -11.40 -9.98
C LEU A 73 9.82 -10.75 -10.68
N SER A 74 10.97 -10.58 -10.03
CA SER A 74 12.17 -10.14 -10.72
C SER A 74 12.76 -11.18 -11.67
N GLU A 75 12.42 -12.46 -11.48
CA GLU A 75 12.84 -13.60 -12.31
C GLU A 75 11.69 -14.60 -12.44
N PRO A 76 10.65 -14.25 -13.22
CA PRO A 76 9.37 -14.96 -13.18
C PRO A 76 9.40 -16.33 -13.87
N ALA A 77 10.39 -16.63 -14.70
CA ALA A 77 10.43 -17.81 -15.55
C ALA A 77 10.18 -19.11 -14.78
N ASP A 78 10.79 -19.27 -13.60
CA ASP A 78 10.73 -20.52 -12.84
C ASP A 78 9.33 -20.81 -12.32
N PHE A 79 8.69 -19.84 -11.64
CA PHE A 79 7.37 -20.09 -11.07
C PHE A 79 6.25 -20.11 -12.12
N LEU A 80 6.41 -19.45 -13.26
CA LEU A 80 5.40 -19.43 -14.32
C LEU A 80 5.23 -20.81 -15.00
N THR A 81 6.19 -21.71 -14.82
CA THR A 81 6.11 -23.10 -15.32
C THR A 81 5.45 -24.07 -14.34
N ASP A 82 5.17 -23.67 -13.10
CA ASP A 82 4.53 -24.53 -12.10
C ASP A 82 3.13 -24.94 -12.58
N ALA A 83 2.88 -26.27 -12.65
CA ALA A 83 1.65 -26.82 -13.16
C ALA A 83 0.38 -26.37 -12.37
N ARG A 84 0.54 -26.02 -11.09
CA ARG A 84 -0.57 -25.53 -10.23
C ARG A 84 -1.19 -24.25 -10.74
N ILE A 85 -0.43 -23.42 -11.49
CA ILE A 85 -0.91 -22.17 -12.11
C ILE A 85 -2.06 -22.43 -13.07
N ASN A 86 -2.09 -23.58 -13.76
CA ASN A 86 -3.16 -23.92 -14.70
C ASN A 86 -4.54 -24.04 -14.04
N ASN A 87 -4.59 -24.24 -12.73
CA ASN A 87 -5.82 -24.37 -11.95
C ASN A 87 -6.24 -23.06 -11.26
N VAL A 88 -5.49 -21.97 -11.44
CA VAL A 88 -5.79 -20.68 -10.84
C VAL A 88 -7.04 -20.08 -11.47
N THR A 89 -7.97 -19.67 -10.63
CA THR A 89 -9.22 -19.01 -11.07
C THR A 89 -9.24 -17.52 -10.72
N HIS A 90 -8.49 -17.12 -9.71
CA HIS A 90 -8.43 -15.73 -9.24
C HIS A 90 -7.00 -15.37 -8.88
N VAL A 91 -6.62 -14.14 -9.16
CA VAL A 91 -5.33 -13.57 -8.77
C VAL A 91 -5.57 -12.28 -7.98
N ILE A 92 -4.86 -12.10 -6.87
CA ILE A 92 -4.65 -10.79 -6.23
C ILE A 92 -3.16 -10.50 -6.29
N ASN A 93 -2.78 -9.54 -7.12
CA ASN A 93 -1.39 -9.16 -7.31
C ASN A 93 -1.04 -7.93 -6.46
N CYS A 94 -0.60 -8.17 -5.20
CA CYS A 94 -0.16 -7.13 -4.27
C CYS A 94 1.37 -6.91 -4.29
N ALA A 95 2.14 -7.83 -4.87
CA ALA A 95 3.60 -7.72 -4.86
C ALA A 95 4.07 -6.52 -5.70
N ALA A 96 4.91 -5.71 -5.10
CA ALA A 96 5.58 -4.59 -5.77
C ALA A 96 6.82 -4.17 -4.98
N VAL A 97 7.76 -3.52 -5.65
CA VAL A 97 8.82 -2.75 -5.03
C VAL A 97 8.27 -1.33 -4.81
N ALA A 98 7.81 -1.06 -3.59
CA ALA A 98 7.26 0.23 -3.18
C ALA A 98 8.37 1.16 -2.65
N SER A 99 9.44 1.33 -3.41
CA SER A 99 10.55 2.22 -3.04
C SER A 99 10.38 3.56 -3.73
N PHE A 100 10.50 4.62 -2.96
CA PHE A 100 10.53 5.99 -3.49
C PHE A 100 11.96 6.47 -3.83
N GLY A 101 12.96 5.59 -3.69
CA GLY A 101 14.34 5.82 -4.13
C GLY A 101 14.59 5.32 -5.56
N ASN A 102 15.80 5.57 -6.06
CA ASN A 102 16.27 4.98 -7.31
C ASN A 102 16.63 3.50 -7.06
N ASN A 103 15.64 2.64 -7.15
CA ASN A 103 15.82 1.19 -7.02
C ASN A 103 15.59 0.54 -8.38
N PRO A 104 16.60 -0.08 -8.99
CA PRO A 104 16.48 -0.70 -10.31
C PRO A 104 15.47 -1.85 -10.35
N LEU A 105 15.15 -2.45 -9.19
CA LEU A 105 14.14 -3.48 -9.09
C LEU A 105 12.71 -2.96 -9.31
N ILE A 106 12.46 -1.65 -9.25
CA ILE A 106 11.13 -1.09 -9.51
C ILE A 106 10.64 -1.53 -10.89
N TRP A 107 11.39 -1.28 -11.93
CA TRP A 107 11.00 -1.66 -13.29
C TRP A 107 11.00 -3.17 -13.49
N LYS A 108 12.04 -3.84 -13.01
CA LYS A 108 12.17 -5.30 -13.14
C LYS A 108 10.99 -6.06 -12.52
N VAL A 109 10.52 -5.63 -11.33
CA VAL A 109 9.42 -6.30 -10.59
C VAL A 109 8.06 -5.74 -11.00
N ASN A 110 7.90 -4.40 -10.93
CA ASN A 110 6.58 -3.80 -11.07
C ASN A 110 6.09 -3.80 -12.53
N VAL A 111 7.00 -3.79 -13.50
CA VAL A 111 6.65 -3.74 -14.92
C VAL A 111 6.96 -5.06 -15.60
N GLU A 112 8.23 -5.41 -15.79
CA GLU A 112 8.65 -6.55 -16.59
C GLU A 112 8.12 -7.88 -16.04
N GLY A 113 8.40 -8.17 -14.78
CA GLY A 113 7.97 -9.41 -14.13
C GLY A 113 6.47 -9.49 -13.92
N THR A 114 5.81 -8.36 -13.59
CA THR A 114 4.36 -8.31 -13.46
C THR A 114 3.68 -8.51 -14.81
N LEU A 115 4.23 -7.95 -15.90
CA LEU A 115 3.70 -8.18 -17.25
C LEU A 115 3.83 -9.65 -17.68
N ALA A 116 5.00 -10.25 -17.52
CA ALA A 116 5.22 -11.66 -17.82
C ALA A 116 4.26 -12.57 -17.03
N PHE A 117 4.02 -12.24 -15.76
CA PHE A 117 3.03 -12.93 -14.93
C PHE A 117 1.61 -12.75 -15.48
N ALA A 118 1.21 -11.53 -15.83
CA ALA A 118 -0.11 -11.25 -16.41
C ALA A 118 -0.32 -11.97 -17.75
N GLU A 119 0.67 -11.94 -18.65
CA GLU A 119 0.62 -12.66 -19.94
C GLU A 119 0.46 -14.18 -19.75
N ARG A 120 1.15 -14.75 -18.75
CA ARG A 120 0.98 -16.18 -18.41
C ARG A 120 -0.41 -16.47 -17.86
N MET A 121 -0.93 -15.61 -16.98
CA MET A 121 -2.27 -15.78 -16.42
C MET A 121 -3.36 -15.59 -17.47
N ALA A 122 -3.19 -14.72 -18.45
CA ALA A 122 -4.10 -14.55 -19.56
C ALA A 122 -4.28 -15.84 -20.41
N GLN A 123 -3.32 -16.76 -20.34
CA GLN A 123 -3.38 -18.07 -21.03
C GLN A 123 -4.08 -19.15 -20.19
N VAL A 124 -4.48 -18.88 -18.95
CA VAL A 124 -5.18 -19.85 -18.09
C VAL A 124 -6.68 -19.85 -18.40
N PRO A 125 -7.24 -20.92 -18.99
CA PRO A 125 -8.63 -20.90 -19.48
C PRO A 125 -9.67 -20.72 -18.38
N GLY A 126 -9.32 -21.10 -17.15
CA GLY A 126 -10.21 -21.01 -15.98
C GLY A 126 -10.11 -19.70 -15.21
N LEU A 127 -9.30 -18.75 -15.65
CA LEU A 127 -9.12 -17.45 -14.95
C LEU A 127 -10.41 -16.63 -15.03
N LYS A 128 -10.95 -16.30 -13.86
CA LYS A 128 -12.17 -15.51 -13.71
C LYS A 128 -11.89 -14.07 -13.34
N ARG A 129 -10.75 -13.81 -12.69
CA ARG A 129 -10.32 -12.45 -12.30
C ARG A 129 -8.83 -12.35 -12.07
N PHE A 130 -8.24 -11.31 -12.63
CA PHE A 130 -6.91 -10.83 -12.30
C PHE A 130 -7.05 -9.45 -11.65
N LEU A 131 -6.96 -9.40 -10.31
CA LEU A 131 -7.03 -8.15 -9.54
C LEU A 131 -5.60 -7.62 -9.35
N HIS A 132 -5.27 -6.52 -10.03
CA HIS A 132 -3.99 -5.84 -9.89
C HIS A 132 -4.09 -4.71 -8.88
N VAL A 133 -3.18 -4.67 -7.91
CA VAL A 133 -3.08 -3.56 -6.96
C VAL A 133 -2.13 -2.50 -7.52
N GLY A 134 -2.73 -1.41 -7.99
CA GLY A 134 -2.07 -0.20 -8.47
C GLY A 134 -1.78 0.79 -7.35
N THR A 135 -1.97 2.07 -7.65
CA THR A 135 -1.94 3.19 -6.69
C THR A 135 -2.85 4.31 -7.20
N ALA A 136 -3.55 4.99 -6.32
CA ALA A 136 -4.34 6.18 -6.70
C ALA A 136 -3.48 7.30 -7.29
N MET A 137 -2.18 7.32 -6.93
CA MET A 137 -1.16 8.24 -7.48
C MET A 137 -0.58 7.80 -8.84
N SER A 138 -1.27 6.96 -9.62
CA SER A 138 -0.87 6.57 -10.98
C SER A 138 -1.21 7.62 -12.06
N CYS A 139 -1.67 8.78 -11.66
CA CYS A 139 -1.98 9.95 -12.50
C CYS A 139 -1.08 11.14 -12.16
N SER A 140 -1.24 12.24 -12.89
CA SER A 140 -0.66 13.56 -12.59
C SER A 140 -1.76 14.50 -12.09
N PRO A 141 -2.14 14.42 -10.79
CA PRO A 141 -3.31 15.14 -10.31
C PRO A 141 -3.04 16.63 -10.17
N GLU A 142 -4.03 17.46 -10.52
CA GLU A 142 -4.01 18.88 -10.21
C GLU A 142 -4.04 19.09 -8.69
N PRO A 143 -3.16 19.94 -8.13
CA PRO A 143 -3.16 20.23 -6.70
C PRO A 143 -4.53 20.70 -6.19
N GLY A 144 -4.96 20.16 -5.06
CA GLY A 144 -6.24 20.48 -4.42
C GLY A 144 -7.46 19.77 -5.04
N SER A 145 -7.27 18.93 -6.05
CA SER A 145 -8.37 18.26 -6.76
C SER A 145 -8.94 17.05 -6.03
N LEU A 146 -10.15 16.66 -6.43
CA LEU A 146 -10.73 15.33 -6.20
C LEU A 146 -10.51 14.51 -7.48
N VAL A 147 -9.60 13.55 -7.41
CA VAL A 147 -9.22 12.71 -8.55
C VAL A 147 -10.30 11.68 -8.83
N ALA A 148 -10.81 11.66 -10.06
CA ALA A 148 -11.83 10.71 -10.50
C ALA A 148 -11.25 9.29 -10.72
N GLU A 149 -12.11 8.27 -10.61
CA GLU A 149 -11.77 6.87 -10.89
C GLU A 149 -11.76 6.61 -12.40
N SER A 150 -10.74 7.15 -13.11
CA SER A 150 -10.56 6.95 -14.55
C SER A 150 -9.64 5.78 -14.86
N GLY A 151 -10.00 5.00 -15.89
CA GLY A 151 -9.14 3.99 -16.50
C GLY A 151 -8.28 4.54 -17.64
N GLU A 152 -8.42 5.81 -17.97
CA GLU A 152 -7.66 6.47 -19.02
C GLU A 152 -6.19 6.58 -18.62
N PHE A 153 -5.33 6.36 -19.59
CA PHE A 153 -3.89 6.52 -19.42
C PHE A 153 -3.48 7.92 -19.90
N GLU A 154 -2.79 8.64 -19.04
CA GLU A 154 -2.23 9.95 -19.33
C GLU A 154 -0.78 9.76 -19.80
N GLU A 155 -0.54 9.85 -21.11
CA GLU A 155 0.79 9.61 -21.71
C GLU A 155 1.85 10.60 -21.19
N ASP A 156 1.46 11.85 -20.99
CA ASP A 156 2.32 12.94 -20.54
C ASP A 156 2.29 13.15 -19.01
N ALA A 157 1.75 12.20 -18.23
CA ALA A 157 1.67 12.34 -16.79
C ALA A 157 3.05 12.51 -16.14
N GLU A 158 3.22 13.58 -15.38
CA GLU A 158 4.42 13.82 -14.59
C GLU A 158 4.36 13.03 -13.27
N HIS A 159 5.28 12.10 -13.10
CA HIS A 159 5.37 11.31 -11.88
C HIS A 159 6.48 11.79 -10.96
N LEU A 160 6.15 12.04 -9.70
CA LEU A 160 7.13 12.46 -8.68
C LEU A 160 8.20 11.39 -8.41
N VAL A 161 7.89 10.12 -8.67
CA VAL A 161 8.78 8.98 -8.40
C VAL A 161 8.61 7.87 -9.44
N GLU A 162 9.67 7.10 -9.66
CA GLU A 162 9.65 5.93 -10.56
C GLU A 162 8.62 4.87 -10.13
N TYR A 163 8.32 4.77 -8.84
CA TYR A 163 7.29 3.85 -8.36
C TYR A 163 5.91 4.15 -8.96
N THR A 164 5.41 5.38 -8.89
CA THR A 164 4.10 5.74 -9.44
C THR A 164 4.07 5.61 -10.95
N ARG A 165 5.17 5.98 -11.63
CA ARG A 165 5.34 5.78 -13.07
C ARG A 165 5.26 4.30 -13.44
N SER A 166 5.98 3.42 -12.71
CA SER A 166 5.95 1.98 -12.96
C SER A 166 4.54 1.38 -12.82
N LYS A 167 3.77 1.86 -11.82
CA LYS A 167 2.38 1.44 -11.60
C LYS A 167 1.46 1.88 -12.74
N SER A 168 1.58 3.12 -13.21
CA SER A 168 0.83 3.61 -14.37
C SER A 168 1.18 2.81 -15.64
N THR A 169 2.47 2.62 -15.89
CA THR A 169 2.95 1.89 -17.07
C THR A 169 2.46 0.44 -17.11
N ILE A 170 2.51 -0.30 -16.01
CA ILE A 170 2.07 -1.70 -16.01
C ILE A 170 0.56 -1.84 -16.23
N GLU A 171 -0.26 -0.93 -15.70
CA GLU A 171 -1.70 -0.94 -15.95
C GLU A 171 -2.01 -0.80 -17.44
N GLN A 172 -1.31 0.10 -18.14
CA GLN A 172 -1.43 0.28 -19.58
C GLN A 172 -0.97 -0.97 -20.35
N LEU A 173 0.22 -1.49 -20.02
CA LEU A 173 0.77 -2.67 -20.71
C LEU A 173 -0.11 -3.90 -20.55
N MET A 174 -0.70 -4.16 -19.37
CA MET A 174 -1.63 -5.26 -19.18
C MET A 174 -2.88 -5.12 -20.07
N ARG A 175 -3.44 -3.91 -20.22
CA ARG A 175 -4.58 -3.67 -21.12
C ARG A 175 -4.23 -3.91 -22.58
N GLN A 176 -3.05 -3.48 -23.00
CA GLN A 176 -2.58 -3.62 -24.39
C GLN A 176 -2.18 -5.06 -24.74
N ARG A 177 -1.48 -5.74 -23.84
CA ARG A 177 -0.89 -7.06 -24.08
C ARG A 177 -1.82 -8.22 -23.72
N CYS A 178 -2.76 -7.99 -22.80
CA CYS A 178 -3.69 -9.00 -22.29
C CYS A 178 -5.16 -8.54 -22.42
N PRO A 179 -5.64 -8.12 -23.63
CA PRO A 179 -6.95 -7.50 -23.78
C PRO A 179 -8.14 -8.41 -23.44
N GLN A 180 -7.94 -9.74 -23.43
CA GLN A 180 -8.98 -10.71 -23.07
C GLN A 180 -8.91 -11.18 -21.62
N MET A 181 -7.91 -10.72 -20.86
CA MET A 181 -7.77 -11.07 -19.45
C MET A 181 -8.88 -10.37 -18.63
N PRO A 182 -9.56 -11.05 -17.70
CA PRO A 182 -10.55 -10.45 -16.81
C PRO A 182 -9.85 -9.55 -15.77
N LEU A 183 -9.25 -8.45 -16.24
CA LEU A 183 -8.46 -7.51 -15.45
C LEU A 183 -9.36 -6.58 -14.65
N THR A 184 -9.06 -6.44 -13.38
CA THR A 184 -9.58 -5.39 -12.49
C THR A 184 -8.41 -4.70 -11.81
N ILE A 185 -8.42 -3.39 -11.76
CA ILE A 185 -7.37 -2.59 -11.15
C ILE A 185 -7.94 -1.93 -9.90
N ALA A 186 -7.30 -2.20 -8.76
CA ALA A 186 -7.58 -1.54 -7.51
C ALA A 186 -6.45 -0.56 -7.18
N ARG A 187 -6.78 0.70 -6.97
CA ARG A 187 -5.83 1.79 -6.71
C ARG A 187 -6.00 2.31 -5.28
N PRO A 188 -5.25 1.77 -4.31
CA PRO A 188 -5.24 2.32 -2.96
C PRO A 188 -4.66 3.74 -2.93
N SER A 189 -5.20 4.59 -2.05
CA SER A 189 -4.56 5.83 -1.61
C SER A 189 -3.40 5.51 -0.64
N ILE A 190 -3.07 6.40 0.26
CA ILE A 190 -1.99 6.17 1.22
C ILE A 190 -2.45 5.12 2.25
N VAL A 191 -1.81 3.95 2.29
CA VAL A 191 -2.12 2.88 3.26
C VAL A 191 -1.26 3.02 4.50
N VAL A 192 -1.87 3.36 5.64
CA VAL A 192 -1.18 3.53 6.92
C VAL A 192 -1.95 2.86 8.04
N GLY A 193 -1.26 2.03 8.79
CA GLY A 193 -1.82 1.38 9.97
C GLY A 193 -2.89 0.32 9.66
N HIS A 194 -3.46 -0.18 10.72
CA HIS A 194 -4.55 -1.15 10.77
C HIS A 194 -5.49 -0.74 11.88
N THR A 195 -6.81 -0.76 11.70
CA THR A 195 -7.77 -0.22 12.68
C THR A 195 -7.62 -0.83 14.07
N ARG A 196 -7.34 -2.13 14.17
CA ARG A 196 -7.19 -2.85 15.44
C ARG A 196 -5.75 -2.95 15.96
N LEU A 197 -4.76 -2.96 15.05
CA LEU A 197 -3.36 -3.27 15.36
C LEU A 197 -2.43 -2.05 15.25
N GLY A 198 -2.96 -0.89 14.84
CA GLY A 198 -2.15 0.29 14.59
C GLY A 198 -1.05 0.01 13.57
N CYS A 199 0.18 0.35 13.90
CA CYS A 199 1.36 0.12 13.06
C CYS A 199 2.09 -1.20 13.37
N GLN A 200 1.51 -2.11 14.14
CA GLN A 200 2.17 -3.39 14.47
C GLN A 200 2.55 -4.20 13.23
N PRO A 201 1.69 -4.36 12.20
CA PRO A 201 2.09 -5.06 10.98
C PRO A 201 3.14 -4.30 10.16
N SER A 202 3.03 -2.97 10.09
CA SER A 202 3.97 -2.07 9.45
C SER A 202 3.72 -0.63 9.87
N SER A 203 4.79 0.13 10.12
CA SER A 203 4.69 1.58 10.32
C SER A 203 4.37 2.32 9.02
N SER A 204 4.65 1.73 7.85
CA SER A 204 4.50 2.42 6.57
C SER A 204 5.07 3.85 6.68
N ILE A 205 4.37 4.85 6.15
CA ILE A 205 4.79 6.26 6.23
C ILE A 205 4.28 6.98 7.49
N PHE A 206 3.75 6.29 8.51
CA PHE A 206 3.23 6.91 9.73
C PHE A 206 4.24 7.86 10.41
N TRP A 207 5.52 7.51 10.35
CA TRP A 207 6.62 8.31 10.89
C TRP A 207 6.72 9.72 10.26
N VAL A 208 6.22 9.93 9.03
CA VAL A 208 6.27 11.24 8.34
C VAL A 208 5.42 12.25 9.08
N PHE A 209 4.24 11.85 9.56
CA PHE A 209 3.37 12.74 10.36
C PHE A 209 4.06 13.14 11.66
N GLY A 210 4.60 12.17 12.40
CA GLY A 210 5.34 12.43 13.62
C GLY A 210 6.57 13.33 13.40
N MET A 211 7.30 13.10 12.31
CA MET A 211 8.46 13.93 11.93
C MET A 211 8.06 15.38 11.68
N ALA A 212 7.01 15.61 10.88
CA ALA A 212 6.55 16.97 10.54
C ALA A 212 6.08 17.74 11.79
N LEU A 213 5.36 17.08 12.70
CA LEU A 213 4.89 17.67 13.94
C LEU A 213 6.04 17.93 14.95
N MET A 214 7.01 17.02 15.05
CA MET A 214 8.21 17.25 15.88
C MET A 214 9.05 18.45 15.39
N LEU A 215 9.13 18.64 14.07
CA LEU A 215 9.78 19.81 13.46
C LEU A 215 8.96 21.09 13.65
N ARG A 216 7.66 20.98 13.94
CA ARG A 216 6.67 22.08 13.93
C ARG A 216 6.63 22.81 12.58
N LYS A 217 7.06 22.17 11.51
CA LYS A 217 7.02 22.72 10.15
C LYS A 217 7.19 21.63 9.10
N PHE A 218 6.53 21.83 7.99
CA PHE A 218 6.69 20.96 6.83
C PHE A 218 6.29 21.71 5.55
N MET A 219 6.26 21.01 4.41
CA MET A 219 5.96 21.63 3.12
C MET A 219 4.45 21.82 2.89
N CYS A 220 3.57 21.03 3.54
CA CYS A 220 2.12 21.24 3.51
C CYS A 220 1.64 22.18 4.60
N SER A 221 0.43 22.72 4.44
CA SER A 221 -0.26 23.48 5.46
C SER A 221 -1.07 22.57 6.41
N LEU A 222 -1.48 23.10 7.56
CA LEU A 222 -2.38 22.38 8.47
C LEU A 222 -3.78 22.15 7.86
N GLN A 223 -4.18 22.94 6.88
CA GLN A 223 -5.47 22.83 6.20
C GLN A 223 -5.46 21.85 5.03
N ASP A 224 -4.28 21.42 4.58
CA ASP A 224 -4.17 20.47 3.48
C ASP A 224 -4.72 19.09 3.88
N ASN A 225 -5.48 18.48 2.97
CA ASN A 225 -6.10 17.18 3.18
C ASN A 225 -5.12 16.06 2.90
N ILE A 226 -5.24 15.00 3.67
CA ILE A 226 -4.47 13.77 3.49
C ILE A 226 -5.47 12.60 3.32
N ASP A 227 -5.37 11.91 2.19
CA ASP A 227 -6.20 10.74 1.89
C ASP A 227 -5.48 9.48 2.36
N VAL A 228 -5.85 8.99 3.53
CA VAL A 228 -5.24 7.84 4.21
C VAL A 228 -6.29 6.80 4.55
N ILE A 229 -5.99 5.53 4.24
CA ILE A 229 -6.82 4.37 4.58
C ILE A 229 -6.02 3.34 5.39
N PRO A 230 -6.66 2.55 6.26
CA PRO A 230 -6.01 1.45 6.95
C PRO A 230 -5.92 0.20 6.08
N ALA A 231 -4.93 -0.65 6.36
CA ALA A 231 -4.64 -1.84 5.55
C ALA A 231 -5.78 -2.87 5.57
N ASP A 232 -6.49 -3.02 6.68
CA ASP A 232 -7.63 -3.93 6.82
C ASP A 232 -8.83 -3.48 5.98
N TYR A 233 -9.16 -2.18 5.93
CA TYR A 233 -10.17 -1.67 5.01
C TYR A 233 -9.79 -1.92 3.55
N CYS A 234 -8.51 -1.68 3.22
CA CYS A 234 -8.01 -1.96 1.87
C CYS A 234 -8.11 -3.46 1.53
N ALA A 235 -7.79 -4.34 2.49
CA ALA A 235 -7.93 -5.79 2.32
C ALA A 235 -9.39 -6.22 2.14
N ASP A 236 -10.32 -5.64 2.91
CA ASP A 236 -11.76 -5.87 2.76
C ASP A 236 -12.24 -5.52 1.35
N ALA A 237 -11.83 -4.37 0.83
CA ALA A 237 -12.17 -3.94 -0.52
C ALA A 237 -11.58 -4.86 -1.60
N LEU A 238 -10.31 -5.29 -1.45
CA LEU A 238 -9.67 -6.21 -2.40
C LEU A 238 -10.36 -7.57 -2.41
N VAL A 239 -10.73 -8.10 -1.25
CA VAL A 239 -11.45 -9.38 -1.12
C VAL A 239 -12.86 -9.27 -1.69
N MET A 240 -13.55 -8.15 -1.47
CA MET A 240 -14.86 -7.89 -2.08
C MET A 240 -14.76 -7.82 -3.60
N LEU A 241 -13.82 -7.07 -4.17
CA LEU A 241 -13.59 -6.99 -5.61
C LEU A 241 -13.26 -8.37 -6.21
N MET A 242 -12.46 -9.18 -5.51
CA MET A 242 -12.14 -10.55 -5.94
C MET A 242 -13.38 -11.47 -5.94
N ASN A 243 -14.30 -11.30 -4.97
CA ASN A 243 -15.46 -12.14 -4.79
C ASN A 243 -16.68 -11.74 -5.64
N SER A 244 -16.74 -10.49 -6.10
CA SER A 244 -17.87 -9.99 -6.90
C SER A 244 -17.98 -10.77 -8.22
N GLU A 245 -19.15 -11.30 -8.53
CA GLU A 245 -19.36 -12.06 -9.78
C GLU A 245 -19.23 -11.15 -11.00
N THR A 246 -19.85 -9.99 -10.93
CA THR A 246 -19.82 -8.96 -11.98
C THR A 246 -19.31 -7.63 -11.42
N LEU A 247 -18.50 -6.96 -12.21
CA LEU A 247 -18.02 -5.62 -11.92
C LEU A 247 -18.35 -4.70 -13.10
N GLU A 248 -19.01 -3.58 -12.82
CA GLU A 248 -19.39 -2.60 -13.86
C GLU A 248 -18.19 -1.78 -14.36
N ASN A 249 -17.14 -1.71 -13.55
CA ASN A 249 -15.93 -0.95 -13.85
C ASN A 249 -14.71 -1.86 -13.77
N ASP A 250 -13.66 -1.43 -14.43
CA ASP A 250 -12.36 -2.10 -14.42
C ASP A 250 -11.33 -1.41 -13.50
N VAL A 251 -11.60 -0.16 -13.05
CA VAL A 251 -10.77 0.61 -12.11
C VAL A 251 -11.61 1.05 -10.93
N TYR A 252 -11.07 0.80 -9.73
CA TYR A 252 -11.62 1.20 -8.44
C TYR A 252 -10.55 1.86 -7.59
N HIS A 253 -10.82 3.06 -7.08
CA HIS A 253 -10.00 3.60 -5.99
C HIS A 253 -10.43 2.98 -4.66
N ILE A 254 -9.44 2.71 -3.81
CA ILE A 254 -9.66 2.34 -2.42
C ILE A 254 -9.03 3.47 -1.60
N SER A 255 -9.84 4.44 -1.22
CA SER A 255 -9.39 5.73 -0.68
C SER A 255 -10.32 6.22 0.42
N ALA A 256 -9.86 7.17 1.22
CA ALA A 256 -10.70 7.86 2.18
C ALA A 256 -11.80 8.66 1.49
N GLY A 257 -11.55 9.11 0.28
CA GLY A 257 -12.48 9.93 -0.49
C GLY A 257 -12.65 11.32 0.11
N GLU A 258 -13.68 12.01 -0.34
CA GLU A 258 -13.96 13.36 0.12
C GLU A 258 -14.44 13.42 1.57
N GLU A 259 -15.24 12.42 1.99
CA GLU A 259 -15.89 12.43 3.30
C GLU A 259 -15.00 11.96 4.46
N SER A 260 -14.05 11.05 4.21
CA SER A 260 -13.21 10.46 5.26
C SER A 260 -11.76 10.94 5.24
N SER A 261 -11.34 11.71 4.24
CA SER A 261 -10.06 12.41 4.25
C SER A 261 -10.00 13.37 5.44
N VAL A 262 -8.81 13.58 5.97
CA VAL A 262 -8.57 14.42 7.15
C VAL A 262 -7.56 15.51 6.82
N SER A 263 -7.72 16.69 7.45
CA SER A 263 -6.71 17.74 7.36
C SER A 263 -5.48 17.40 8.23
N PHE A 264 -4.35 18.01 7.91
CA PHE A 264 -3.16 17.81 8.74
C PHE A 264 -3.34 18.39 10.17
N ALA A 265 -4.20 19.41 10.35
CA ALA A 265 -4.60 19.91 11.67
C ALA A 265 -5.38 18.85 12.46
N GLU A 266 -6.27 18.09 11.84
CA GLU A 266 -6.98 17.01 12.52
C GLU A 266 -6.04 15.88 12.92
N ILE A 267 -5.02 15.58 12.09
CA ILE A 267 -3.96 14.62 12.43
C ILE A 267 -3.15 15.12 13.63
N ASP A 268 -2.76 16.40 13.66
CA ASP A 268 -2.05 17.01 14.80
C ASP A 268 -2.85 16.87 16.09
N ASN A 269 -4.12 17.27 16.07
CA ASN A 269 -5.00 17.17 17.24
C ASN A 269 -5.15 15.72 17.73
N ALA A 270 -5.36 14.78 16.84
CA ALA A 270 -5.55 13.36 17.19
C ALA A 270 -4.25 12.72 17.71
N MET A 271 -3.09 13.02 17.12
CA MET A 271 -1.80 12.56 17.62
C MET A 271 -1.46 13.19 18.98
N ALA A 272 -1.72 14.48 19.15
CA ALA A 272 -1.52 15.19 20.41
C ALA A 272 -2.36 14.58 21.53
N ALA A 273 -3.65 14.31 21.28
CA ALA A 273 -4.53 13.64 22.22
C ALA A 273 -4.01 12.24 22.59
N ALA A 274 -3.57 11.43 21.60
CA ALA A 274 -3.02 10.10 21.85
C ALA A 274 -1.69 10.11 22.62
N LEU A 275 -0.93 11.22 22.54
CA LEU A 275 0.33 11.43 23.27
C LEU A 275 0.15 12.17 24.60
N GLU A 276 -1.09 12.56 24.96
CA GLU A 276 -1.42 13.37 26.14
C GLU A 276 -0.65 14.71 26.16
N LYS A 277 -0.56 15.38 25.01
CA LYS A 277 0.16 16.65 24.81
C LYS A 277 -0.76 17.67 24.15
N ALA A 278 -0.34 18.92 24.16
CA ALA A 278 -0.98 19.94 23.35
C ALA A 278 -0.62 19.74 21.86
N PRO A 279 -1.53 20.02 20.93
CA PRO A 279 -1.22 20.03 19.50
C PRO A 279 -0.22 21.14 19.18
N VAL A 280 0.47 20.99 18.05
CA VAL A 280 1.40 22.03 17.56
C VAL A 280 0.61 23.29 17.17
N GLY A 281 -0.53 23.14 16.50
CA GLY A 281 -1.45 24.23 16.21
C GLY A 281 -0.77 25.43 15.56
N ASP A 282 -1.00 26.63 16.11
CA ASP A 282 -0.46 27.89 15.57
C ASP A 282 1.08 28.00 15.59
N GLU A 283 1.77 27.11 16.33
CA GLU A 283 3.23 27.05 16.29
C GLU A 283 3.76 26.32 15.03
N TYR A 284 2.87 25.72 14.25
CA TYR A 284 3.23 25.05 12.99
C TYR A 284 3.43 26.07 11.86
N ALA A 285 4.46 25.87 11.06
CA ALA A 285 4.74 26.70 9.90
C ALA A 285 4.84 25.87 8.61
N GLN A 286 4.10 26.26 7.58
CA GLN A 286 4.37 25.79 6.24
C GLN A 286 5.65 26.45 5.72
N VAL A 287 6.58 25.62 5.19
CA VAL A 287 7.90 26.09 4.74
C VAL A 287 8.31 25.44 3.42
N THR A 288 9.25 26.05 2.73
CA THR A 288 9.87 25.45 1.55
C THR A 288 10.88 24.36 1.93
N TYR A 289 11.19 23.48 0.98
CA TYR A 289 12.25 22.48 1.15
C TYR A 289 13.61 23.11 1.54
N ASP A 290 13.96 24.26 0.94
CA ASP A 290 15.21 24.95 1.24
C ASP A 290 15.28 25.40 2.72
N ALA A 291 14.15 25.76 3.31
CA ALA A 291 14.09 26.07 4.75
C ALA A 291 14.36 24.82 5.60
N LEU A 292 13.86 23.64 5.19
CA LEU A 292 14.16 22.36 5.86
C LEU A 292 15.65 21.99 5.73
N VAL A 293 16.26 22.22 4.56
CA VAL A 293 17.69 21.98 4.34
C VAL A 293 18.55 22.83 5.28
N LYS A 294 18.19 24.10 5.52
CA LYS A 294 18.89 24.99 6.47
C LYS A 294 18.86 24.47 7.90
N MET A 295 17.86 23.65 8.25
CA MET A 295 17.76 23.03 9.58
C MET A 295 18.58 21.74 9.74
N ARG A 296 19.27 21.28 8.71
CA ARG A 296 19.99 20.01 8.70
C ARG A 296 20.77 19.71 9.98
N ARG A 297 21.51 20.72 10.50
CA ARG A 297 22.33 20.54 11.70
C ARG A 297 21.52 20.31 12.97
N GLN A 298 20.25 20.74 12.99
CA GLN A 298 19.34 20.59 14.12
C GLN A 298 18.61 19.25 14.13
N LEU A 299 18.65 18.49 13.01
CA LEU A 299 17.88 17.23 12.89
C LEU A 299 18.28 16.20 13.95
N LYS A 300 19.58 16.14 14.30
CA LYS A 300 20.05 15.24 15.35
C LYS A 300 19.60 15.64 16.75
N ASP A 301 19.47 16.94 17.00
CA ASP A 301 18.98 17.45 18.29
C ASP A 301 17.48 17.16 18.44
N ILE A 302 16.73 17.18 17.33
CA ILE A 302 15.26 16.96 17.32
C ILE A 302 14.93 15.47 17.35
N PHE A 303 15.57 14.65 16.50
CA PHE A 303 15.22 13.24 16.26
C PHE A 303 16.17 12.23 16.93
N GLY A 304 17.23 12.70 17.57
CA GLY A 304 18.32 11.87 18.05
C GLY A 304 19.23 11.41 16.88
N PRO A 305 20.06 10.37 17.10
CA PRO A 305 20.97 9.88 16.08
C PRO A 305 20.22 9.51 14.80
N CYS A 306 20.49 10.18 13.69
CA CYS A 306 19.82 9.95 12.41
C CYS A 306 20.75 10.21 11.22
N ASN A 307 20.41 9.60 10.07
CA ASN A 307 21.01 9.92 8.79
C ASN A 307 20.36 11.18 8.21
N GLU A 308 20.98 12.35 8.42
CA GLU A 308 20.46 13.64 8.00
C GLU A 308 20.18 13.73 6.49
N ARG A 309 21.03 13.08 5.64
CA ARG A 309 20.84 13.08 4.18
C ARG A 309 19.59 12.31 3.81
N LEU A 310 19.40 11.15 4.43
CA LEU A 310 18.23 10.31 4.21
C LEU A 310 16.97 11.00 4.69
N MET A 311 17.01 11.66 5.87
CA MET A 311 15.91 12.45 6.40
C MET A 311 15.51 13.57 5.43
N LEU A 312 16.46 14.35 4.95
CA LEU A 312 16.18 15.44 3.99
C LEU A 312 15.63 14.90 2.66
N LYS A 313 16.16 13.77 2.15
CA LYS A 313 15.62 13.12 0.96
C LYS A 313 14.15 12.72 1.18
N ALA A 314 13.84 12.12 2.31
CA ALA A 314 12.49 11.75 2.68
C ALA A 314 11.56 12.98 2.84
N MET A 315 12.03 14.03 3.51
CA MET A 315 11.28 15.29 3.65
C MET A 315 10.93 15.90 2.29
N ARG A 316 11.88 15.92 1.35
CA ARG A 316 11.62 16.42 0.00
C ARG A 316 10.52 15.62 -0.67
N LEU A 317 10.66 14.32 -0.64
CA LEU A 317 9.76 13.40 -1.32
C LEU A 317 8.34 13.47 -0.78
N TYR A 318 8.18 13.19 0.53
CA TYR A 318 6.87 13.18 1.16
C TYR A 318 6.25 14.58 1.24
N GLY A 319 7.07 15.62 1.36
CA GLY A 319 6.61 16.99 1.27
C GLY A 319 6.07 17.35 -0.11
N SER A 320 6.69 16.85 -1.19
CA SER A 320 6.16 17.05 -2.55
C SER A 320 4.80 16.38 -2.75
N PHE A 321 4.59 15.16 -2.22
CA PHE A 321 3.29 14.52 -2.22
C PHE A 321 2.25 15.25 -1.37
N ALA A 322 2.64 15.70 -0.17
CA ALA A 322 1.74 16.41 0.73
C ALA A 322 1.26 17.76 0.16
N MET A 323 2.11 18.46 -0.59
CA MET A 323 1.74 19.71 -1.27
C MET A 323 0.69 19.55 -2.36
N LEU A 324 0.47 18.34 -2.87
CA LEU A 324 -0.58 18.08 -3.86
C LEU A 324 -1.98 18.30 -3.25
N ASN A 325 -2.16 18.10 -1.95
CA ASN A 325 -3.45 18.28 -1.27
C ASN A 325 -4.61 17.59 -2.03
N VAL A 326 -4.38 16.37 -2.52
CA VAL A 326 -5.35 15.64 -3.35
C VAL A 326 -6.16 14.65 -2.53
N ARG A 327 -7.39 14.43 -2.97
CA ARG A 327 -8.27 13.36 -2.51
C ARG A 327 -8.64 12.50 -3.71
N PHE A 328 -9.00 11.26 -3.48
CA PHE A 328 -9.37 10.33 -4.55
C PHE A 328 -10.82 9.91 -4.37
N SER A 329 -11.63 10.06 -5.43
CA SER A 329 -13.01 9.57 -5.41
C SER A 329 -13.04 8.07 -5.12
N ASN A 330 -13.96 7.63 -4.27
CA ASN A 330 -14.20 6.22 -3.94
C ASN A 330 -15.66 5.81 -4.20
N GLU A 331 -16.35 6.56 -5.04
CA GLU A 331 -17.77 6.34 -5.31
C GLU A 331 -18.07 4.95 -5.86
N LYS A 332 -17.21 4.43 -6.74
CA LYS A 332 -17.42 3.12 -7.37
C LYS A 332 -17.38 1.99 -6.36
N ILE A 333 -16.41 2.02 -5.42
CA ILE A 333 -16.28 0.97 -4.41
C ILE A 333 -17.41 1.07 -3.37
N LEU A 334 -17.86 2.27 -3.04
CA LEU A 334 -19.03 2.50 -2.17
C LEU A 334 -20.33 2.04 -2.82
N LYS A 335 -20.53 2.31 -4.11
CA LYS A 335 -21.68 1.81 -4.90
C LYS A 335 -21.70 0.29 -4.97
N LEU A 336 -20.54 -0.37 -4.95
CA LEU A 336 -20.42 -1.82 -4.92
C LEU A 336 -20.79 -2.42 -3.54
N GLY A 337 -20.96 -1.60 -2.52
CA GLY A 337 -21.43 -2.00 -1.18
C GLY A 337 -20.36 -1.97 -0.08
N MET A 338 -19.16 -1.45 -0.36
CA MET A 338 -18.21 -1.18 0.73
C MET A 338 -18.77 -0.13 1.70
N PRO A 339 -18.58 -0.33 3.02
CA PRO A 339 -18.87 0.72 3.98
C PRO A 339 -17.97 1.93 3.75
N LYS A 340 -18.36 3.10 4.28
CA LYS A 340 -17.48 4.27 4.30
C LYS A 340 -16.16 3.92 5.02
N PRO A 341 -15.01 4.33 4.48
CA PRO A 341 -13.74 4.09 5.14
C PRO A 341 -13.67 4.85 6.48
N PRO A 342 -13.04 4.27 7.51
CA PRO A 342 -12.78 4.99 8.74
C PRO A 342 -11.86 6.18 8.47
N ARG A 343 -12.07 7.28 9.17
CA ARG A 343 -11.16 8.42 9.13
C ARG A 343 -9.84 8.05 9.80
N PHE A 344 -8.74 8.59 9.30
CA PHE A 344 -7.43 8.31 9.91
C PHE A 344 -7.39 8.65 11.40
N THR A 345 -8.08 9.69 11.79
CA THR A 345 -8.21 10.11 13.20
C THR A 345 -8.92 9.09 14.11
N ASP A 346 -9.72 8.19 13.55
CA ASP A 346 -10.47 7.19 14.33
C ASP A 346 -9.55 6.08 14.86
N TYR A 347 -8.41 5.80 14.19
CA TYR A 347 -7.49 4.73 14.57
C TYR A 347 -6.04 5.18 14.81
N ILE A 348 -5.76 6.46 14.65
CA ILE A 348 -4.40 7.04 14.82
C ILE A 348 -3.83 6.79 16.22
N ALA A 349 -4.68 6.75 17.25
CA ALA A 349 -4.25 6.44 18.61
C ALA A 349 -3.59 5.06 18.72
N GLY A 350 -4.13 4.05 18.03
CA GLY A 350 -3.51 2.73 17.93
C GLY A 350 -2.16 2.77 17.21
N CYS A 351 -2.03 3.61 16.18
CA CYS A 351 -0.76 3.81 15.47
C CYS A 351 0.29 4.45 16.38
N VAL A 352 -0.08 5.48 17.13
CA VAL A 352 0.79 6.14 18.13
C VAL A 352 1.23 5.14 19.20
N GLN A 353 0.30 4.35 19.74
CA GLN A 353 0.60 3.41 20.80
C GLN A 353 1.52 2.28 20.33
N SER A 354 1.29 1.72 19.15
CA SER A 354 2.10 0.61 18.59
C SER A 354 3.50 1.03 18.16
N THR A 355 3.73 2.34 17.94
CA THR A 355 5.06 2.90 17.63
C THR A 355 5.75 3.55 18.84
N ARG A 356 5.14 3.47 20.01
CA ARG A 356 5.69 4.09 21.24
C ARG A 356 7.06 3.51 21.56
N GLY A 357 8.04 4.38 21.79
CA GLY A 357 9.43 4.01 22.08
C GLY A 357 10.31 3.78 20.85
N LEU A 358 9.75 3.79 19.63
CA LEU A 358 10.53 3.77 18.40
C LEU A 358 10.91 5.18 17.98
N SER A 359 12.19 5.39 17.69
CA SER A 359 12.64 6.65 17.08
C SER A 359 12.11 6.76 15.63
N ILE A 360 12.03 8.00 15.12
CA ILE A 360 11.68 8.24 13.71
C ILE A 360 12.58 7.43 12.77
N GLN A 361 13.88 7.36 13.05
CA GLN A 361 14.80 6.58 12.21
C GLN A 361 14.49 5.07 12.23
N GLN A 362 14.12 4.50 13.37
CA GLN A 362 13.74 3.09 13.45
C GLN A 362 12.47 2.80 12.64
N GLN A 363 11.50 3.71 12.64
CA GLN A 363 10.29 3.60 11.84
C GLN A 363 10.58 3.74 10.33
N MET A 364 11.51 4.63 9.94
CA MET A 364 11.91 4.84 8.54
C MET A 364 12.54 3.62 7.87
N VAL A 365 13.15 2.70 8.61
CA VAL A 365 13.85 1.53 8.04
C VAL A 365 12.94 0.67 7.18
N VAL A 366 11.62 0.72 7.39
CA VAL A 366 10.64 -0.02 6.59
C VAL A 366 10.57 0.53 5.15
N ASP A 367 10.68 1.85 4.96
CA ASP A 367 10.50 2.52 3.65
C ASP A 367 11.77 2.58 2.80
N PHE A 368 12.94 2.46 3.41
CA PHE A 368 14.23 2.68 2.74
C PHE A 368 15.14 1.43 2.76
N LYS A 369 14.52 0.23 2.77
CA LYS A 369 15.23 -1.05 2.60
C LYS A 369 15.69 -1.27 1.17
#